data_898fe523fb0d511d1894e4c133ac32b7
#
_entry.id   898fe523fb0d511d1894e4c133ac32b7
#
_cell.length_a   1.000
_cell.length_b   1.000
_cell.length_c   1.000
_cell.angle_alpha   90.00
_cell.angle_beta   90.00
_cell.angle_gamma   90.00
#
_symmetry.space_group_name_H-M   'P 1'
#
loop_
_entity.id
_entity.type
_entity.pdbx_description
1 polymer ?
#
loop_
_entity_poly.entity_id
_entity_poly.type
_entity_poly.pdbx_seq_one_letter_code
_entity_poly.pdbx_strand_id
1 'polypeptide(L)'
;MPQALSDENANATCPTPEVSVVIPVCNEEDNVEPLAREIAAALGGQYVHEIVFVDDGSTDGTAAVALRARETGLPQLRLLRHGVRSGQSAAVATGVRAARAPLIATLDGDGQNDPADLPRLIATLRAAPSDRLRLVMGNRTARRDTWLRRVSSRIANGVRGRLLRDGTPDTGCGIKVFDRSVFLDMPRFNHMHRFMPALFRREGYEVVSIPVNHRERTRGRSKYGLHNRLWVGIVDLVGMVWLLRRASPRVPVSEDQ
;
A
#
# COMPACT_ATOMS: atom_id res chain seq x y z
N MET A 1 53.48 2.22 25.87
CA MET A 1 52.34 3.14 25.70
C MET A 1 51.60 2.72 24.42
N PRO A 2 50.48 2.00 24.48
CA PRO A 2 49.67 1.74 23.30
C PRO A 2 48.69 2.91 23.08
N GLN A 3 48.69 3.43 21.86
CA GLN A 3 47.77 4.47 21.37
C GLN A 3 46.31 3.96 21.40
N ALA A 4 45.47 4.72 22.06
CA ALA A 4 44.04 4.58 22.01
C ALA A 4 43.55 4.91 20.57
N LEU A 5 43.08 3.93 19.85
CA LEU A 5 42.29 4.13 18.63
C LEU A 5 40.92 4.68 19.06
N SER A 6 40.70 5.94 18.73
CA SER A 6 39.44 6.63 18.93
C SER A 6 38.36 5.98 18.04
N ASP A 7 37.43 5.30 18.67
CA ASP A 7 36.15 4.83 18.05
C ASP A 7 35.22 6.04 17.78
N GLU A 8 35.60 6.90 16.84
CA GLU A 8 34.77 7.99 16.34
C GLU A 8 34.19 7.61 14.97
N ASN A 9 33.28 6.63 14.87
CA ASN A 9 32.41 6.52 13.70
C ASN A 9 31.25 5.54 13.85
N ALA A 10 30.59 5.47 14.98
CA ALA A 10 29.46 4.55 15.20
C ALA A 10 28.11 5.25 15.39
N ASN A 11 27.91 6.48 14.89
CA ASN A 11 26.59 7.13 15.01
C ASN A 11 26.23 7.95 13.76
N ALA A 12 26.36 7.36 12.58
CA ALA A 12 25.67 7.86 11.40
C ALA A 12 24.16 7.54 11.59
N THR A 13 23.44 8.47 12.22
CA THR A 13 21.96 8.41 12.29
C THR A 13 21.43 8.35 10.87
N CYS A 14 21.00 7.15 10.43
CA CYS A 14 20.32 6.99 9.16
C CYS A 14 19.13 7.97 9.15
N PRO A 15 19.01 8.86 8.16
CA PRO A 15 17.98 9.89 8.15
C PRO A 15 16.61 9.22 8.24
N THR A 16 15.71 9.78 9.06
CA THR A 16 14.34 9.28 9.21
C THR A 16 13.65 9.31 7.84
N PRO A 17 13.08 8.21 7.36
CA PRO A 17 12.44 8.20 6.06
C PRO A 17 11.20 9.10 6.04
N GLU A 18 11.00 9.77 4.91
CA GLU A 18 9.81 10.58 4.62
C GLU A 18 8.67 9.73 4.10
N VAL A 19 9.00 8.62 3.43
CA VAL A 19 8.06 7.69 2.81
C VAL A 19 8.48 6.25 3.10
N SER A 20 7.54 5.43 3.55
CA SER A 20 7.71 3.99 3.64
C SER A 20 6.89 3.31 2.54
N VAL A 21 7.56 2.62 1.62
CA VAL A 21 6.89 1.85 0.57
C VAL A 21 6.62 0.44 1.09
N VAL A 22 5.35 0.11 1.32
CA VAL A 22 4.91 -1.18 1.87
C VAL A 22 4.39 -2.08 0.77
N ILE A 23 5.01 -3.24 0.58
CA ILE A 23 4.70 -4.18 -0.48
C ILE A 23 4.40 -5.56 0.11
N PRO A 24 3.13 -6.02 0.10
CA PRO A 24 2.79 -7.40 0.44
C PRO A 24 3.22 -8.33 -0.69
N VAL A 25 3.95 -9.39 -0.35
CA VAL A 25 4.40 -10.41 -1.30
C VAL A 25 4.06 -11.81 -0.80
N CYS A 26 3.81 -12.73 -1.72
CA CYS A 26 3.63 -14.15 -1.41
C CYS A 26 3.99 -14.96 -2.65
N ASN A 27 5.10 -15.70 -2.63
CA ASN A 27 5.64 -16.43 -3.78
C ASN A 27 5.80 -15.52 -5.02
N GLU A 28 6.63 -14.51 -4.88
CA GLU A 28 6.93 -13.50 -5.91
C GLU A 28 8.46 -13.33 -6.09
N GLU A 29 9.23 -14.44 -5.99
CA GLU A 29 10.69 -14.44 -6.04
C GLU A 29 11.26 -13.70 -7.27
N ASP A 30 10.61 -13.85 -8.44
CA ASP A 30 11.02 -13.20 -9.69
C ASP A 30 10.76 -11.69 -9.73
N ASN A 31 9.88 -11.17 -8.86
CA ASN A 31 9.43 -9.79 -8.89
C ASN A 31 10.09 -8.91 -7.82
N VAL A 32 10.52 -9.48 -6.69
CA VAL A 32 10.98 -8.74 -5.50
C VAL A 32 12.16 -7.82 -5.81
N GLU A 33 13.24 -8.35 -6.39
CA GLU A 33 14.44 -7.56 -6.65
C GLU A 33 14.23 -6.50 -7.73
N PRO A 34 13.65 -6.83 -8.91
CA PRO A 34 13.35 -5.80 -9.92
C PRO A 34 12.47 -4.67 -9.39
N LEU A 35 11.39 -5.01 -8.67
CA LEU A 35 10.48 -4.04 -8.09
C LEU A 35 11.18 -3.13 -7.06
N ALA A 36 12.03 -3.71 -6.20
CA ALA A 36 12.79 -2.93 -5.22
C ALA A 36 13.75 -1.93 -5.88
N ARG A 37 14.44 -2.35 -6.94
CA ARG A 37 15.34 -1.46 -7.72
C ARG A 37 14.57 -0.35 -8.44
N GLU A 38 13.41 -0.65 -9.02
CA GLU A 38 12.56 0.35 -9.66
C GLU A 38 12.03 1.37 -8.65
N ILE A 39 11.61 0.93 -7.44
CA ILE A 39 11.18 1.84 -6.37
C ILE A 39 12.34 2.75 -5.93
N ALA A 40 13.52 2.16 -5.71
CA ALA A 40 14.70 2.92 -5.34
C ALA A 40 15.09 3.96 -6.40
N ALA A 41 14.99 3.61 -7.68
CA ALA A 41 15.24 4.52 -8.80
C ALA A 41 14.19 5.64 -8.88
N ALA A 42 12.90 5.31 -8.69
CA ALA A 42 11.80 6.27 -8.78
C ALA A 42 11.82 7.32 -7.65
N LEU A 43 12.20 6.91 -6.44
CA LEU A 43 12.22 7.79 -5.25
C LEU A 43 13.60 8.37 -4.95
N GLY A 44 14.66 7.74 -5.45
CA GLY A 44 16.04 8.16 -5.21
C GLY A 44 16.31 9.61 -5.64
N GLY A 45 17.01 10.36 -4.79
CA GLY A 45 17.32 11.77 -5.03
C GLY A 45 16.17 12.75 -4.81
N GLN A 46 14.92 12.26 -4.61
CA GLN A 46 13.75 13.10 -4.35
C GLN A 46 13.22 12.93 -2.92
N TYR A 47 13.26 11.71 -2.37
CA TYR A 47 12.69 11.38 -1.06
C TYR A 47 13.62 10.44 -0.29
N VAL A 48 13.82 10.73 1.00
CA VAL A 48 14.38 9.74 1.91
C VAL A 48 13.32 8.67 2.16
N HIS A 49 13.59 7.42 1.76
CA HIS A 49 12.58 6.37 1.77
C HIS A 49 13.11 5.05 2.32
N GLU A 50 12.21 4.23 2.80
CA GLU A 50 12.44 2.80 3.06
C GLU A 50 11.50 1.94 2.21
N ILE A 51 11.95 0.72 1.91
CA ILE A 51 11.17 -0.29 1.18
C ILE A 51 10.89 -1.43 2.15
N VAL A 52 9.62 -1.68 2.45
CA VAL A 52 9.20 -2.68 3.42
C VAL A 52 8.43 -3.79 2.71
N PHE A 53 9.12 -4.87 2.37
CA PHE A 53 8.45 -6.09 1.92
C PHE A 53 7.85 -6.82 3.12
N VAL A 54 6.61 -7.27 2.96
CA VAL A 54 5.93 -8.15 3.92
C VAL A 54 5.64 -9.47 3.25
N ASP A 55 6.47 -10.47 3.53
CA ASP A 55 6.32 -11.83 3.04
C ASP A 55 5.21 -12.55 3.80
N ASP A 56 4.09 -12.78 3.14
CA ASP A 56 2.90 -13.41 3.69
C ASP A 56 2.96 -14.95 3.57
N GLY A 57 4.00 -15.53 4.14
CA GLY A 57 4.18 -16.97 4.21
C GLY A 57 4.54 -17.61 2.86
N SER A 58 5.50 -17.04 2.14
CA SER A 58 6.03 -17.65 0.90
C SER A 58 6.71 -18.97 1.15
N THR A 59 6.60 -19.87 0.16
CA THR A 59 7.21 -21.21 0.14
C THR A 59 8.32 -21.34 -0.92
N ASP A 60 8.55 -20.27 -1.69
CA ASP A 60 9.61 -20.13 -2.70
C ASP A 60 10.80 -19.30 -2.19
N GLY A 61 11.67 -18.84 -3.09
CA GLY A 61 12.84 -18.03 -2.81
C GLY A 61 12.57 -16.55 -2.47
N THR A 62 11.32 -16.09 -2.37
CA THR A 62 10.94 -14.68 -2.16
C THR A 62 11.73 -13.99 -1.05
N ALA A 63 11.80 -14.61 0.13
CA ALA A 63 12.52 -14.04 1.27
C ALA A 63 14.04 -13.98 1.05
N ALA A 64 14.62 -15.03 0.45
CA ALA A 64 16.05 -15.08 0.16
C ALA A 64 16.47 -14.01 -0.86
N VAL A 65 15.64 -13.80 -1.89
CA VAL A 65 15.88 -12.74 -2.91
C VAL A 65 15.81 -11.36 -2.28
N ALA A 66 14.82 -11.09 -1.41
CA ALA A 66 14.71 -9.80 -0.72
C ALA A 66 15.92 -9.50 0.16
N LEU A 67 16.40 -10.49 0.93
CA LEU A 67 17.59 -10.32 1.78
C LEU A 67 18.84 -10.07 0.94
N ARG A 68 19.03 -10.82 -0.14
CA ARG A 68 20.15 -10.61 -1.07
C ARG A 68 20.11 -9.23 -1.72
N ALA A 69 18.95 -8.75 -2.16
CA ALA A 69 18.79 -7.43 -2.75
C ALA A 69 19.20 -6.32 -1.75
N ARG A 70 18.88 -6.48 -0.46
CA ARG A 70 19.32 -5.58 0.60
C ARG A 70 20.86 -5.55 0.70
N GLU A 71 21.50 -6.70 0.69
CA GLU A 71 22.96 -6.84 0.79
C GLU A 71 23.69 -6.32 -0.47
N THR A 72 23.05 -6.41 -1.64
CA THR A 72 23.65 -6.06 -2.94
C THR A 72 23.25 -4.68 -3.46
N GLY A 73 23.02 -3.70 -2.57
CA GLY A 73 22.88 -2.29 -2.94
C GLY A 73 21.53 -1.63 -2.63
N LEU A 74 20.67 -2.27 -1.84
CA LEU A 74 19.42 -1.68 -1.37
C LEU A 74 19.33 -1.68 0.17
N PRO A 75 20.24 -0.97 0.88
CA PRO A 75 20.30 -1.00 2.35
C PRO A 75 19.03 -0.47 3.02
N GLN A 76 18.22 0.34 2.32
CA GLN A 76 16.92 0.83 2.77
C GLN A 76 15.80 -0.22 2.72
N LEU A 77 16.06 -1.44 2.16
CA LEU A 77 15.10 -2.52 2.10
C LEU A 77 15.01 -3.24 3.45
N ARG A 78 13.79 -3.47 3.89
CA ARG A 78 13.44 -4.26 5.08
C ARG A 78 12.49 -5.38 4.69
N LEU A 79 12.69 -6.55 5.27
CA LEU A 79 11.83 -7.71 5.08
C LEU A 79 11.16 -8.06 6.41
N LEU A 80 9.83 -8.11 6.40
CA LEU A 80 9.01 -8.67 7.47
C LEU A 80 8.42 -10.00 6.99
N ARG A 81 8.27 -10.98 7.87
CA ARG A 81 7.75 -12.30 7.50
C ARG A 81 6.62 -12.73 8.40
N HIS A 82 5.53 -13.20 7.82
CA HIS A 82 4.49 -13.93 8.52
C HIS A 82 4.85 -15.42 8.59
N GLY A 83 4.64 -16.04 9.74
CA GLY A 83 4.85 -17.49 9.90
C GLY A 83 3.82 -18.34 9.15
N VAL A 84 2.66 -17.76 8.87
CA VAL A 84 1.56 -18.35 8.09
C VAL A 84 0.93 -17.32 7.18
N ARG A 85 0.39 -17.78 6.05
CA ARG A 85 -0.32 -16.93 5.12
C ARG A 85 -1.56 -16.31 5.76
N SER A 86 -1.58 -14.98 5.89
CA SER A 86 -2.60 -14.21 6.60
C SER A 86 -3.42 -13.29 5.69
N GLY A 87 -3.03 -13.16 4.43
CA GLY A 87 -3.69 -12.37 3.40
C GLY A 87 -3.16 -10.94 3.27
N GLN A 88 -3.41 -10.35 2.10
CA GLN A 88 -2.87 -9.04 1.70
C GLN A 88 -3.17 -7.91 2.70
N SER A 89 -4.39 -7.87 3.26
CA SER A 89 -4.75 -6.84 4.25
C SER A 89 -3.95 -6.95 5.54
N ALA A 90 -3.68 -8.17 6.01
CA ALA A 90 -2.85 -8.40 7.18
C ALA A 90 -1.40 -7.98 6.90
N ALA A 91 -0.87 -8.34 5.73
CA ALA A 91 0.48 -7.98 5.31
C ALA A 91 0.64 -6.45 5.20
N VAL A 92 -0.30 -5.75 4.55
CA VAL A 92 -0.28 -4.28 4.51
C VAL A 92 -0.32 -3.69 5.92
N ALA A 93 -1.21 -4.16 6.80
CA ALA A 93 -1.31 -3.65 8.16
C ALA A 93 -0.03 -3.90 8.98
N THR A 94 0.63 -5.04 8.79
CA THR A 94 1.93 -5.36 9.40
C THR A 94 3.00 -4.38 8.93
N GLY A 95 3.10 -4.15 7.62
CA GLY A 95 4.06 -3.23 7.03
C GLY A 95 3.84 -1.79 7.49
N VAL A 96 2.59 -1.30 7.48
CA VAL A 96 2.25 0.06 7.94
C VAL A 96 2.58 0.26 9.42
N ARG A 97 2.36 -0.74 10.27
CA ARG A 97 2.76 -0.67 11.69
C ARG A 97 4.27 -0.56 11.86
N ALA A 98 5.01 -1.36 11.13
CA ALA A 98 6.47 -1.41 11.20
C ALA A 98 7.16 -0.26 10.44
N ALA A 99 6.42 0.47 9.62
CA ALA A 99 6.90 1.62 8.87
C ALA A 99 7.39 2.73 9.81
N ARG A 100 8.47 3.41 9.40
CA ARG A 100 9.11 4.48 10.16
C ARG A 100 8.68 5.86 9.69
N ALA A 101 8.23 5.98 8.42
CA ALA A 101 7.81 7.23 7.84
C ALA A 101 6.35 7.59 8.22
N PRO A 102 6.02 8.89 8.27
CA PRO A 102 4.65 9.36 8.43
C PRO A 102 3.80 9.10 7.19
N LEU A 103 4.41 9.02 6.01
CA LEU A 103 3.75 8.78 4.74
C LEU A 103 3.97 7.35 4.27
N ILE A 104 2.89 6.68 3.92
CA ILE A 104 2.92 5.31 3.39
C ILE A 104 2.60 5.33 1.91
N ALA A 105 3.41 4.64 1.12
CA ALA A 105 3.08 4.23 -0.23
C ALA A 105 2.84 2.71 -0.26
N THR A 106 1.88 2.24 -1.05
CA THR A 106 1.68 0.79 -1.28
C THR A 106 1.78 0.47 -2.77
N LEU A 107 2.22 -0.74 -3.05
CA LEU A 107 2.26 -1.37 -4.37
C LEU A 107 1.90 -2.84 -4.22
N ASP A 108 1.35 -3.44 -5.28
CA ASP A 108 1.24 -4.90 -5.37
C ASP A 108 2.60 -5.51 -5.73
N GLY A 109 2.92 -6.67 -5.16
CA GLY A 109 4.23 -7.33 -5.34
C GLY A 109 4.43 -8.02 -6.69
N ASP A 110 3.44 -7.97 -7.59
CA ASP A 110 3.45 -8.68 -8.87
C ASP A 110 4.03 -7.88 -10.06
N GLY A 111 4.55 -6.68 -9.79
CA GLY A 111 5.20 -5.80 -10.78
C GLY A 111 4.23 -5.11 -11.75
N GLN A 112 2.92 -5.25 -11.58
CA GLN A 112 1.94 -4.60 -12.48
C GLN A 112 1.78 -3.10 -12.22
N ASN A 113 2.05 -2.62 -11.03
CA ASN A 113 2.08 -1.19 -10.71
C ASN A 113 3.43 -0.59 -11.15
N ASP A 114 3.40 0.58 -11.74
CA ASP A 114 4.61 1.30 -12.13
C ASP A 114 5.12 2.17 -10.99
N PRO A 115 6.30 1.87 -10.39
CA PRO A 115 6.87 2.70 -9.33
C PRO A 115 7.17 4.15 -9.75
N ALA A 116 7.35 4.41 -11.06
CA ALA A 116 7.56 5.76 -11.60
C ALA A 116 6.37 6.71 -11.34
N ASP A 117 5.19 6.16 -11.02
CA ASP A 117 4.03 6.98 -10.62
C ASP A 117 4.10 7.46 -9.16
N LEU A 118 4.91 6.84 -8.29
CA LEU A 118 4.98 7.18 -6.86
C LEU A 118 5.29 8.66 -6.58
N PRO A 119 6.29 9.28 -7.22
CA PRO A 119 6.61 10.69 -6.96
C PRO A 119 5.41 11.60 -7.20
N ARG A 120 4.62 11.34 -8.24
CA ARG A 120 3.44 12.13 -8.58
C ARG A 120 2.32 11.96 -7.55
N LEU A 121 2.08 10.74 -7.03
CA LEU A 121 1.10 10.53 -5.97
C LEU A 121 1.54 11.23 -4.68
N ILE A 122 2.82 11.14 -4.32
CA ILE A 122 3.39 11.78 -3.14
C ILE A 122 3.27 13.31 -3.26
N ALA A 123 3.67 13.87 -4.39
CA ALA A 123 3.57 15.29 -4.65
C ALA A 123 2.12 15.80 -4.57
N THR A 124 1.16 15.04 -5.14
CA THR A 124 -0.27 15.36 -5.07
C THR A 124 -0.77 15.42 -3.63
N LEU A 125 -0.36 14.47 -2.78
CA LEU A 125 -0.76 14.46 -1.37
C LEU A 125 -0.13 15.62 -0.59
N ARG A 126 1.15 15.92 -0.83
CA ARG A 126 1.87 17.01 -0.16
C ARG A 126 1.44 18.40 -0.58
N ALA A 127 1.03 18.56 -1.84
CA ALA A 127 0.55 19.83 -2.40
C ALA A 127 -0.92 20.14 -2.05
N ALA A 128 -1.56 19.28 -1.25
CA ALA A 128 -2.96 19.47 -0.89
C ALA A 128 -3.17 20.80 -0.15
N PRO A 129 -4.16 21.62 -0.56
CA PRO A 129 -4.42 22.92 0.06
C PRO A 129 -5.02 22.81 1.46
N SER A 130 -5.43 21.62 1.86
CA SER A 130 -6.05 21.37 3.17
C SER A 130 -5.54 20.05 3.77
N ASP A 131 -5.51 20.02 5.10
CA ASP A 131 -5.19 18.81 5.87
C ASP A 131 -6.24 17.70 5.75
N ARG A 132 -7.27 17.88 4.94
CA ARG A 132 -8.33 16.89 4.73
C ARG A 132 -7.93 15.80 3.73
N LEU A 133 -7.08 16.11 2.75
CA LEU A 133 -6.61 15.09 1.80
C LEU A 133 -5.59 14.19 2.49
N ARG A 134 -5.94 12.93 2.71
CA ARG A 134 -5.10 11.94 3.40
C ARG A 134 -4.90 10.64 2.61
N LEU A 135 -5.49 10.53 1.43
CA LEU A 135 -5.30 9.39 0.54
C LEU A 135 -5.30 9.85 -0.93
N VAL A 136 -4.21 9.57 -1.63
CA VAL A 136 -4.12 9.63 -3.09
C VAL A 136 -3.93 8.21 -3.61
N MET A 137 -4.71 7.83 -4.62
CA MET A 137 -4.65 6.49 -5.19
C MET A 137 -4.60 6.51 -6.70
N GLY A 138 -4.04 5.45 -7.27
CA GLY A 138 -3.99 5.27 -8.71
C GLY A 138 -5.36 4.90 -9.29
N ASN A 139 -5.59 5.35 -10.51
CA ASN A 139 -6.68 4.92 -11.37
C ASN A 139 -6.10 4.38 -12.69
N ARG A 140 -6.27 3.09 -12.94
CA ARG A 140 -5.76 2.41 -14.13
C ARG A 140 -6.63 2.72 -15.34
N THR A 141 -6.25 3.73 -16.13
CA THR A 141 -7.05 4.19 -17.29
C THR A 141 -6.95 3.28 -18.51
N ALA A 142 -5.83 2.56 -18.68
CA ALA A 142 -5.53 1.74 -19.85
C ALA A 142 -5.73 0.23 -19.60
N ARG A 143 -6.88 -0.20 -19.09
CA ARG A 143 -7.20 -1.64 -18.96
C ARG A 143 -7.56 -2.25 -20.32
N ARG A 144 -6.76 -3.21 -20.79
CA ARG A 144 -7.10 -4.07 -21.92
C ARG A 144 -8.03 -5.23 -21.50
N ASP A 145 -9.15 -4.91 -20.84
CA ASP A 145 -10.15 -5.91 -20.47
C ASP A 145 -11.06 -6.25 -21.64
N THR A 146 -11.52 -7.51 -21.72
CA THR A 146 -12.57 -7.92 -22.65
C THR A 146 -13.86 -7.13 -22.38
N TRP A 147 -14.68 -6.93 -23.42
CA TRP A 147 -15.94 -6.15 -23.32
C TRP A 147 -16.84 -6.63 -22.17
N LEU A 148 -17.02 -7.93 -22.01
CA LEU A 148 -17.80 -8.53 -20.91
C LEU A 148 -17.26 -8.17 -19.52
N ARG A 149 -15.92 -8.19 -19.34
CA ARG A 149 -15.29 -7.80 -18.08
C ARG A 149 -15.43 -6.30 -17.80
N ARG A 150 -15.40 -5.45 -18.84
CA ARG A 150 -15.62 -4.00 -18.68
C ARG A 150 -17.02 -3.70 -18.20
N VAL A 151 -18.05 -4.34 -18.80
CA VAL A 151 -19.46 -4.12 -18.43
C VAL A 151 -19.73 -4.61 -17.02
N SER A 152 -19.33 -5.85 -16.66
CA SER A 152 -19.50 -6.38 -15.31
C SER A 152 -18.76 -5.56 -14.24
N SER A 153 -17.54 -5.08 -14.54
CA SER A 153 -16.79 -4.20 -13.64
C SER A 153 -17.47 -2.83 -13.47
N ARG A 154 -18.04 -2.27 -14.54
CA ARG A 154 -18.78 -0.99 -14.46
C ARG A 154 -20.02 -1.11 -13.57
N ILE A 155 -20.81 -2.18 -13.75
CA ILE A 155 -22.00 -2.44 -12.94
C ILE A 155 -21.60 -2.64 -11.47
N ALA A 156 -20.62 -3.50 -11.19
CA ALA A 156 -20.14 -3.78 -9.84
C ALA A 156 -19.59 -2.52 -9.17
N ASN A 157 -18.77 -1.73 -9.89
CA ASN A 157 -18.24 -0.47 -9.38
C ASN A 157 -19.33 0.59 -9.20
N GLY A 158 -20.36 0.63 -10.07
CA GLY A 158 -21.51 1.53 -9.95
C GLY A 158 -22.36 1.23 -8.71
N VAL A 159 -22.69 -0.06 -8.49
CA VAL A 159 -23.43 -0.50 -7.29
C VAL A 159 -22.61 -0.21 -6.03
N ARG A 160 -21.32 -0.58 -6.04
CA ARG A 160 -20.42 -0.34 -4.92
C ARG A 160 -20.27 1.17 -4.63
N GLY A 161 -20.00 1.98 -5.65
CA GLY A 161 -19.81 3.43 -5.51
C GLY A 161 -21.03 4.14 -4.95
N ARG A 162 -22.27 3.68 -5.32
CA ARG A 162 -23.52 4.19 -4.73
C ARG A 162 -23.69 3.79 -3.27
N LEU A 163 -23.37 2.53 -2.92
CA LEU A 163 -23.52 2.02 -1.56
C LEU A 163 -22.49 2.61 -0.62
N LEU A 164 -21.24 2.73 -1.05
CA LEU A 164 -20.14 3.21 -0.22
C LEU A 164 -19.90 4.73 -0.31
N ARG A 165 -20.49 5.39 -1.32
CA ARG A 165 -20.33 6.83 -1.60
C ARG A 165 -18.86 7.25 -1.67
N ASP A 166 -17.98 6.34 -2.13
CA ASP A 166 -16.54 6.57 -2.12
C ASP A 166 -16.00 7.32 -3.34
N GLY A 167 -16.80 7.48 -4.39
CA GLY A 167 -16.46 8.29 -5.59
C GLY A 167 -15.20 7.81 -6.32
N THR A 168 -14.75 6.57 -6.05
CA THR A 168 -13.46 6.06 -6.53
C THR A 168 -13.68 5.12 -7.71
N PRO A 169 -13.09 5.43 -8.90
CA PRO A 169 -13.31 4.64 -10.11
C PRO A 169 -12.60 3.28 -10.08
N ASP A 170 -11.46 3.15 -9.40
CA ASP A 170 -10.64 1.93 -9.36
C ASP A 170 -10.06 1.65 -7.97
N THR A 171 -10.86 1.07 -7.10
CA THR A 171 -10.42 0.72 -5.73
C THR A 171 -9.49 -0.49 -5.66
N GLY A 172 -9.44 -1.28 -6.73
CA GLY A 172 -8.54 -2.43 -6.85
C GLY A 172 -7.12 -2.07 -7.26
N CYS A 173 -6.81 -0.79 -7.49
CA CYS A 173 -5.45 -0.37 -7.78
C CYS A 173 -4.55 -0.50 -6.55
N GLY A 174 -3.42 -1.21 -6.67
CA GLY A 174 -2.46 -1.43 -5.57
C GLY A 174 -1.71 -0.18 -5.16
N ILE A 175 -1.44 0.72 -6.13
CA ILE A 175 -0.67 1.94 -5.86
C ILE A 175 -1.51 2.98 -5.13
N LYS A 176 -1.12 3.31 -3.91
CA LYS A 176 -1.77 4.30 -3.04
C LYS A 176 -0.71 5.00 -2.20
N VAL A 177 -0.95 6.27 -1.88
CA VAL A 177 -0.14 7.05 -0.94
C VAL A 177 -1.08 7.65 0.09
N PHE A 178 -0.77 7.47 1.39
CA PHE A 178 -1.65 7.88 2.47
C PHE A 178 -0.90 8.17 3.78
N ASP A 179 -1.58 8.88 4.67
CA ASP A 179 -1.10 9.17 6.01
C ASP A 179 -1.12 7.91 6.89
N ARG A 180 0.02 7.61 7.51
CA ARG A 180 0.20 6.44 8.38
C ARG A 180 -0.70 6.49 9.60
N SER A 181 -0.79 7.61 10.28
CA SER A 181 -1.57 7.75 11.52
C SER A 181 -3.05 7.49 11.26
N VAL A 182 -3.59 8.06 10.20
CA VAL A 182 -4.98 7.86 9.79
C VAL A 182 -5.29 6.38 9.54
N PHE A 183 -4.39 5.68 8.84
CA PHE A 183 -4.57 4.23 8.58
C PHE A 183 -4.55 3.41 9.87
N LEU A 184 -3.69 3.75 10.83
CA LEU A 184 -3.56 3.01 12.08
C LEU A 184 -4.80 3.12 12.97
N ASP A 185 -5.54 4.21 12.88
CA ASP A 185 -6.79 4.46 13.62
C ASP A 185 -8.01 3.78 12.99
N MET A 186 -7.88 3.23 11.77
CA MET A 186 -8.99 2.58 11.08
C MET A 186 -9.30 1.19 11.61
N PRO A 187 -10.57 0.75 11.55
CA PRO A 187 -10.95 -0.62 11.87
C PRO A 187 -10.29 -1.60 10.90
N ARG A 188 -9.83 -2.73 11.45
CA ARG A 188 -9.11 -3.76 10.68
C ARG A 188 -10.01 -4.96 10.44
N PHE A 189 -10.05 -5.38 9.19
CA PHE A 189 -10.75 -6.58 8.76
C PHE A 189 -10.11 -7.13 7.48
N ASN A 190 -10.40 -8.37 7.16
CA ASN A 190 -9.88 -8.96 5.94
C ASN A 190 -10.41 -8.22 4.71
N HIS A 191 -9.62 -8.09 3.65
CA HIS A 191 -9.92 -7.32 2.43
C HIS A 191 -10.08 -5.79 2.61
N MET A 192 -9.78 -5.21 3.79
CA MET A 192 -9.90 -3.77 4.03
C MET A 192 -9.14 -2.91 3.00
N HIS A 193 -8.04 -3.42 2.42
CA HIS A 193 -7.24 -2.72 1.41
C HIS A 193 -8.05 -2.29 0.18
N ARG A 194 -9.19 -2.96 -0.11
CA ARG A 194 -10.12 -2.62 -1.20
C ARG A 194 -11.09 -1.51 -0.81
N PHE A 195 -11.27 -1.24 0.47
CA PHE A 195 -12.23 -0.29 1.01
C PHE A 195 -11.58 0.95 1.61
N MET A 196 -10.26 1.11 1.44
CA MET A 196 -9.53 2.28 1.96
C MET A 196 -10.19 3.62 1.59
N PRO A 197 -10.64 3.87 0.36
CA PRO A 197 -11.30 5.13 0.04
C PRO A 197 -12.55 5.40 0.89
N ALA A 198 -13.40 4.38 1.06
CA ALA A 198 -14.59 4.51 1.88
C ALA A 198 -14.27 4.69 3.37
N LEU A 199 -13.22 4.02 3.87
CA LEU A 199 -12.76 4.17 5.25
C LEU A 199 -12.18 5.56 5.51
N PHE A 200 -11.34 6.09 4.62
CA PHE A 200 -10.82 7.46 4.76
C PHE A 200 -11.94 8.50 4.74
N ARG A 201 -12.93 8.36 3.83
CA ARG A 201 -14.10 9.24 3.78
C ARG A 201 -14.98 9.14 5.02
N ARG A 202 -15.13 7.93 5.58
CA ARG A 202 -15.84 7.70 6.84
C ARG A 202 -15.23 8.53 7.98
N GLU A 203 -13.92 8.63 8.01
CA GLU A 203 -13.18 9.42 9.00
C GLU A 203 -13.16 10.94 8.67
N GLY A 204 -13.89 11.38 7.65
CA GLY A 204 -14.00 12.79 7.26
C GLY A 204 -12.88 13.29 6.35
N TYR A 205 -12.00 12.39 5.85
CA TYR A 205 -10.92 12.78 4.98
C TYR A 205 -11.29 12.75 3.50
N GLU A 206 -10.56 13.52 2.72
CA GLU A 206 -10.69 13.56 1.27
C GLU A 206 -9.81 12.46 0.63
N VAL A 207 -10.29 11.98 -0.51
CA VAL A 207 -9.61 10.95 -1.33
C VAL A 207 -9.57 11.44 -2.77
N VAL A 208 -8.39 11.42 -3.37
CA VAL A 208 -8.18 11.77 -4.79
C VAL A 208 -7.68 10.55 -5.55
N SER A 209 -8.18 10.39 -6.76
CA SER A 209 -7.70 9.36 -7.71
C SER A 209 -7.01 10.04 -8.88
N ILE A 210 -5.79 9.60 -9.21
CA ILE A 210 -5.05 10.11 -10.38
C ILE A 210 -4.74 8.98 -11.35
N PRO A 211 -4.69 9.25 -12.67
CA PRO A 211 -4.33 8.24 -13.65
C PRO A 211 -2.94 7.66 -13.38
N VAL A 212 -2.77 6.35 -13.50
CA VAL A 212 -1.48 5.67 -13.33
C VAL A 212 -1.27 4.66 -14.43
N ASN A 213 0.00 4.34 -14.70
CA ASN A 213 0.38 3.27 -15.60
C ASN A 213 0.02 1.91 -15.01
N HIS A 214 -0.35 0.98 -15.88
CA HIS A 214 -0.59 -0.40 -15.50
C HIS A 214 0.08 -1.32 -16.51
N ARG A 215 1.03 -2.11 -16.01
CA ARG A 215 1.82 -3.02 -16.84
C ARG A 215 1.14 -4.38 -16.95
N GLU A 216 1.41 -5.10 -18.02
CA GLU A 216 1.04 -6.51 -18.11
C GLU A 216 1.92 -7.31 -17.14
N ARG A 217 1.33 -8.35 -16.54
CA ARG A 217 2.09 -9.25 -15.67
C ARG A 217 3.04 -10.07 -16.53
N THR A 218 4.33 -9.87 -16.35
CA THR A 218 5.39 -10.55 -17.12
C THR A 218 5.89 -11.82 -16.43
N ARG A 219 5.70 -11.95 -15.09
CA ARG A 219 6.25 -13.04 -14.26
C ARG A 219 5.20 -13.51 -13.24
N GLY A 220 5.35 -14.76 -12.76
CA GLY A 220 4.48 -15.35 -11.73
C GLY A 220 3.12 -15.83 -12.26
N ARG A 221 2.35 -16.53 -11.41
CA ARG A 221 1.01 -17.07 -11.72
C ARG A 221 -0.08 -16.40 -10.91
N SER A 222 -1.24 -16.14 -11.52
CA SER A 222 -2.42 -15.65 -10.79
C SER A 222 -2.95 -16.70 -9.82
N LYS A 223 -2.99 -16.40 -8.52
CA LYS A 223 -3.29 -17.35 -7.44
C LYS A 223 -4.77 -17.44 -7.05
N TYR A 224 -5.67 -16.80 -7.82
CA TYR A 224 -7.07 -16.65 -7.40
C TYR A 224 -8.07 -17.21 -8.39
N GLY A 225 -8.94 -18.16 -7.93
CA GLY A 225 -10.11 -18.66 -8.64
C GLY A 225 -11.28 -17.67 -8.67
N LEU A 226 -12.11 -17.73 -9.74
CA LEU A 226 -13.20 -16.77 -10.02
C LEU A 226 -14.45 -16.93 -9.14
N HIS A 227 -14.84 -18.16 -8.76
CA HIS A 227 -16.13 -18.42 -8.11
C HIS A 227 -16.23 -17.97 -6.65
N ASN A 228 -15.14 -18.03 -5.87
CA ASN A 228 -15.15 -17.63 -4.46
C ASN A 228 -15.14 -16.10 -4.25
N ARG A 229 -14.74 -15.34 -5.29
CA ARG A 229 -14.59 -13.89 -5.20
C ARG A 229 -15.90 -13.12 -5.11
N LEU A 230 -16.98 -13.63 -5.75
CA LEU A 230 -18.26 -12.91 -5.81
C LEU A 230 -18.94 -12.89 -4.44
N TRP A 231 -19.05 -14.06 -3.80
CA TRP A 231 -19.70 -14.17 -2.48
C TRP A 231 -18.92 -13.44 -1.39
N VAL A 232 -17.62 -13.59 -1.36
CA VAL A 232 -16.74 -12.84 -0.44
C VAL A 232 -16.90 -11.33 -0.66
N GLY A 233 -16.95 -10.88 -1.91
CA GLY A 233 -17.14 -9.47 -2.22
C GLY A 233 -18.50 -8.92 -1.78
N ILE A 234 -19.59 -9.72 -1.85
CA ILE A 234 -20.92 -9.33 -1.37
C ILE A 234 -20.93 -9.23 0.16
N VAL A 235 -20.38 -10.23 0.85
CA VAL A 235 -20.30 -10.23 2.33
C VAL A 235 -19.47 -9.03 2.81
N ASP A 236 -18.31 -8.80 2.21
CA ASP A 236 -17.45 -7.65 2.52
C ASP A 236 -18.21 -6.33 2.29
N LEU A 237 -18.98 -6.22 1.21
CA LEU A 237 -19.76 -5.02 0.91
C LEU A 237 -20.85 -4.76 1.93
N VAL A 238 -21.59 -5.79 2.35
CA VAL A 238 -22.63 -5.70 3.39
C VAL A 238 -21.99 -5.28 4.73
N GLY A 239 -20.89 -5.94 5.11
CA GLY A 239 -20.13 -5.59 6.30
C GLY A 239 -19.63 -4.14 6.27
N MET A 240 -19.14 -3.69 5.11
CA MET A 240 -18.68 -2.31 4.94
C MET A 240 -19.82 -1.29 5.05
N VAL A 241 -20.99 -1.56 4.44
CA VAL A 241 -22.19 -0.70 4.57
C VAL A 241 -22.63 -0.60 6.04
N TRP A 242 -22.62 -1.72 6.76
CA TRP A 242 -22.90 -1.73 8.20
C TRP A 242 -21.90 -0.87 8.96
N LEU A 243 -20.58 -1.04 8.70
CA LEU A 243 -19.53 -0.30 9.36
C LEU A 243 -19.64 1.22 9.10
N LEU A 244 -19.95 1.63 7.88
CA LEU A 244 -20.14 3.04 7.53
C LEU A 244 -21.33 3.68 8.27
N ARG A 245 -22.40 2.92 8.52
CA ARG A 245 -23.59 3.39 9.29
C ARG A 245 -23.34 3.45 10.80
N ARG A 246 -22.28 2.83 11.30
CA ARG A 246 -21.89 2.76 12.70
C ARG A 246 -20.64 3.57 13.00
N ALA A 247 -20.39 4.62 12.22
CA ALA A 247 -19.29 5.53 12.50
C ALA A 247 -19.49 6.20 13.88
N SER A 248 -18.47 6.12 14.73
CA SER A 248 -18.40 6.93 15.94
C SER A 248 -17.85 8.31 15.56
N PRO A 249 -18.47 9.41 15.98
CA PRO A 249 -17.96 10.74 15.70
C PRO A 249 -16.60 10.93 16.40
N ARG A 250 -15.66 11.61 15.73
CA ARG A 250 -14.47 12.12 16.40
C ARG A 250 -14.88 13.30 17.26
N VAL A 251 -14.67 13.18 18.56
CA VAL A 251 -14.95 14.25 19.50
C VAL A 251 -13.67 15.00 19.80
N PRO A 252 -13.66 16.35 19.67
CA PRO A 252 -12.54 17.16 20.15
C PRO A 252 -12.38 16.96 21.66
N VAL A 253 -11.16 16.72 22.09
CA VAL A 253 -10.83 16.59 23.51
C VAL A 253 -10.00 17.82 23.90
N SER A 254 -10.42 18.56 24.92
CA SER A 254 -9.63 19.57 25.61
C SER A 254 -9.28 19.05 26.99
N GLU A 255 -8.08 19.27 27.43
CA GLU A 255 -7.64 19.03 28.80
C GLU A 255 -7.63 20.37 29.52
N ASP A 256 -8.46 20.49 30.53
CA ASP A 256 -8.48 21.66 31.41
C ASP A 256 -7.33 21.50 32.43
N GLN A 257 -6.41 22.47 32.46
CA GLN A 257 -5.28 22.53 33.38
C GLN A 257 -5.64 23.34 34.63
#